data_17338655109618f73c9e4a6a152af7fe
#
_entry.id   17338655109618f73c9e4a6a152af7fe
#
_cell.length_a   1.000
_cell.length_b   1.000
_cell.length_c   1.000
_cell.angle_alpha   90.00
_cell.angle_beta   90.00
_cell.angle_gamma   90.00
#
_symmetry.space_group_name_H-M   'P 1'
#
loop_
_entity.id
_entity.type
_entity.pdbx_description
1 polymer ?
#
loop_
_entity_poly.entity_id
_entity_poly.type
_entity_poly.pdbx_seq_one_letter_code
_entity_poly.pdbx_strand_id
1 'polypeptide(L)'
;MKIIIPLAGYGTRLRPHTFTKPKPLINVAGKPVLGHVLDGLHTLPGLDEVIFITGYLGEQIEAYVSREYPDLKARYLEQKVLDGQSSAIYLARDYLEGPLLMVFVDTLVETDLSRLREEEADAVVWVKEVEDPRRFGVAGVGPEGYVTRLVEKPRDVSNNLVVVGFYYFKDAARLIAAIEEQIRRGMMLKGEYFLADAINLMLEKGLRMRVQPVEVWEDCGKPETVLHTNEYLLSHGRDNSARVKPGSFVVIPPVYIDPTAEIAYSVIGPYATISASCKIENAIIRNSIIDEGALIMDAMLDQSMIGREARVSGRYRAFNVGDSSEVGFS
;
A
#
# COMPACT_ATOMS: atom_id res chain seq x y z
N MET A 1 -16.47 13.43 -9.50
CA MET A 1 -15.36 13.44 -8.52
C MET A 1 -14.13 12.85 -9.15
N LYS A 2 -12.96 13.46 -8.96
CA LYS A 2 -11.68 12.90 -9.42
C LYS A 2 -10.93 12.23 -8.27
N ILE A 3 -10.06 11.30 -8.61
CA ILE A 3 -9.14 10.67 -7.64
C ILE A 3 -7.72 11.00 -8.07
N ILE A 4 -6.85 11.34 -7.13
CA ILE A 4 -5.41 11.48 -7.37
C ILE A 4 -4.63 10.49 -6.51
N ILE A 5 -3.69 9.78 -7.14
CA ILE A 5 -2.88 8.74 -6.51
C ILE A 5 -1.40 9.02 -6.76
N PRO A 6 -0.68 9.61 -5.80
CA PRO A 6 0.77 9.81 -5.89
C PRO A 6 1.54 8.48 -5.74
N LEU A 7 2.35 8.12 -6.74
CA LEU A 7 3.03 6.82 -6.87
C LEU A 7 4.53 6.93 -7.21
N ALA A 8 5.08 8.15 -7.28
CA ALA A 8 6.39 8.39 -7.90
C ALA A 8 7.60 7.87 -7.08
N GLY A 9 7.42 7.49 -5.82
CA GLY A 9 8.50 7.11 -4.90
C GLY A 9 9.26 5.85 -5.29
N TYR A 10 10.56 5.79 -5.03
CA TYR A 10 11.44 4.64 -5.30
C TYR A 10 11.14 3.38 -4.48
N GLY A 11 10.39 3.47 -3.39
CA GLY A 11 10.11 2.33 -2.51
C GLY A 11 11.36 1.72 -1.85
N THR A 12 12.37 2.51 -1.52
CA THR A 12 13.71 2.07 -1.08
C THR A 12 13.70 1.13 0.14
N ARG A 13 12.69 1.26 1.01
CA ARG A 13 12.55 0.40 2.20
C ARG A 13 12.15 -1.04 1.87
N LEU A 14 11.63 -1.29 0.64
CA LEU A 14 11.25 -2.61 0.13
C LEU A 14 12.31 -3.22 -0.80
N ARG A 15 13.46 -2.59 -0.96
CA ARG A 15 14.57 -3.22 -1.71
C ARG A 15 14.98 -4.52 -1.03
N PRO A 16 15.31 -5.56 -1.83
CA PRO A 16 15.59 -5.56 -3.29
C PRO A 16 14.35 -5.65 -4.19
N HIS A 17 13.14 -5.93 -3.67
CA HIS A 17 11.93 -6.18 -4.46
C HIS A 17 11.55 -5.00 -5.38
N THR A 18 11.90 -3.78 -4.99
CA THR A 18 11.59 -2.56 -5.74
C THR A 18 12.70 -2.10 -6.70
N PHE A 19 13.67 -2.93 -7.02
CA PHE A 19 14.63 -2.62 -8.09
C PHE A 19 14.04 -2.80 -9.49
N THR A 20 13.14 -3.75 -9.67
CA THR A 20 12.57 -4.11 -10.97
C THR A 20 11.06 -3.99 -11.04
N LYS A 21 10.42 -3.68 -9.91
CA LYS A 21 8.96 -3.55 -9.77
C LYS A 21 8.66 -2.30 -8.94
N PRO A 22 7.76 -1.40 -9.37
CA PRO A 22 7.41 -0.24 -8.54
C PRO A 22 6.66 -0.69 -7.29
N LYS A 23 6.85 0.02 -6.17
CA LYS A 23 6.25 -0.32 -4.86
C LYS A 23 4.74 -0.64 -4.93
N PRO A 24 3.91 0.13 -5.65
CA PRO A 24 2.47 -0.16 -5.74
C PRO A 24 2.11 -1.51 -6.36
N LEU A 25 3.05 -2.13 -7.09
CA LEU A 25 2.86 -3.44 -7.72
C LEU A 25 3.44 -4.61 -6.91
N ILE A 26 3.86 -4.40 -5.67
CA ILE A 26 4.20 -5.50 -4.75
C ILE A 26 2.94 -6.31 -4.45
N ASN A 27 3.02 -7.63 -4.63
CA ASN A 27 1.91 -8.54 -4.40
C ASN A 27 1.68 -8.80 -2.91
N VAL A 28 0.40 -8.83 -2.53
CA VAL A 28 -0.09 -9.30 -1.24
C VAL A 28 -1.39 -10.09 -1.47
N ALA A 29 -1.52 -11.26 -0.89
CA ALA A 29 -2.71 -12.10 -1.00
C ALA A 29 -3.23 -12.24 -2.46
N GLY A 30 -2.29 -12.44 -3.41
CA GLY A 30 -2.58 -12.73 -4.82
C GLY A 30 -2.84 -11.54 -5.73
N LYS A 31 -2.74 -10.31 -5.25
CA LYS A 31 -2.95 -9.08 -6.05
C LYS A 31 -1.96 -7.99 -5.64
N PRO A 32 -1.52 -7.11 -6.55
CA PRO A 32 -0.75 -5.92 -6.18
C PRO A 32 -1.48 -5.01 -5.19
N VAL A 33 -0.75 -4.32 -4.31
CA VAL A 33 -1.32 -3.35 -3.36
C VAL A 33 -2.19 -2.32 -4.10
N LEU A 34 -1.73 -1.78 -5.22
CA LEU A 34 -2.52 -0.87 -6.08
C LEU A 34 -3.85 -1.51 -6.51
N GLY A 35 -3.85 -2.80 -6.84
CA GLY A 35 -5.06 -3.50 -7.23
C GLY A 35 -6.09 -3.61 -6.11
N HIS A 36 -5.65 -3.88 -4.87
CA HIS A 36 -6.55 -3.86 -3.71
C HIS A 36 -7.16 -2.47 -3.49
N VAL A 37 -6.38 -1.41 -3.63
CA VAL A 37 -6.87 -0.03 -3.52
C VAL A 37 -7.88 0.27 -4.62
N LEU A 38 -7.57 -0.04 -5.88
CA LEU A 38 -8.44 0.24 -7.02
C LEU A 38 -9.74 -0.56 -6.97
N ASP A 39 -9.76 -1.78 -6.43
CA ASP A 39 -11.00 -2.56 -6.25
C ASP A 39 -12.04 -1.79 -5.40
N GLY A 40 -11.59 -1.03 -4.41
CA GLY A 40 -12.47 -0.19 -3.58
C GLY A 40 -12.86 1.14 -4.22
N LEU A 41 -12.11 1.60 -5.21
CA LEU A 41 -12.26 2.94 -5.77
C LEU A 41 -12.97 2.99 -7.12
N HIS A 42 -12.73 2.04 -8.03
CA HIS A 42 -13.21 2.10 -9.41
C HIS A 42 -14.74 2.02 -9.55
N THR A 43 -15.42 1.51 -8.53
CA THR A 43 -16.89 1.41 -8.48
C THR A 43 -17.56 2.58 -7.77
N LEU A 44 -16.79 3.60 -7.32
CA LEU A 44 -17.36 4.73 -6.60
C LEU A 44 -18.35 5.51 -7.49
N PRO A 45 -19.57 5.81 -6.98
CA PRO A 45 -20.54 6.55 -7.73
C PRO A 45 -20.03 7.92 -8.16
N GLY A 46 -20.10 8.20 -9.47
CA GLY A 46 -19.68 9.47 -10.07
C GLY A 46 -18.18 9.72 -10.03
N LEU A 47 -17.37 8.66 -10.06
CA LEU A 47 -15.97 8.77 -10.39
C LEU A 47 -15.84 9.21 -11.87
N ASP A 48 -15.12 10.32 -12.09
CA ASP A 48 -14.89 10.86 -13.43
C ASP A 48 -13.57 10.39 -14.03
N GLU A 49 -12.50 10.44 -13.23
CA GLU A 49 -11.13 10.15 -13.68
C GLU A 49 -10.23 9.83 -12.48
N VAL A 50 -9.27 8.94 -12.67
CA VAL A 50 -8.17 8.68 -11.73
C VAL A 50 -6.87 9.21 -12.32
N ILE A 51 -6.19 10.09 -11.59
CA ILE A 51 -4.93 10.70 -11.99
C ILE A 51 -3.80 10.04 -11.18
N PHE A 52 -2.93 9.34 -11.87
CA PHE A 52 -1.76 8.68 -11.29
C PHE A 52 -0.54 9.59 -11.47
N ILE A 53 0.09 9.99 -10.35
CA ILE A 53 1.38 10.69 -10.42
C ILE A 53 2.46 9.62 -10.34
N THR A 54 3.01 9.27 -11.48
CA THR A 54 4.00 8.19 -11.62
C THR A 54 5.43 8.74 -11.56
N GLY A 55 6.40 7.85 -11.45
CA GLY A 55 7.82 8.15 -11.48
C GLY A 55 8.60 6.91 -11.88
N TYR A 56 9.48 6.43 -11.02
CA TYR A 56 10.28 5.25 -11.25
C TYR A 56 9.44 4.02 -11.64
N LEU A 57 9.72 3.44 -12.82
CA LEU A 57 9.00 2.30 -13.42
C LEU A 57 7.49 2.57 -13.62
N GLY A 58 7.12 3.83 -13.92
CA GLY A 58 5.73 4.24 -14.09
C GLY A 58 5.01 3.51 -15.22
N GLU A 59 5.71 3.11 -16.27
CA GLU A 59 5.19 2.32 -17.39
C GLU A 59 4.61 0.97 -16.97
N GLN A 60 5.13 0.36 -15.90
CA GLN A 60 4.56 -0.88 -15.36
C GLN A 60 3.22 -0.63 -14.67
N ILE A 61 3.06 0.53 -14.02
CA ILE A 61 1.78 0.93 -13.40
C ILE A 61 0.74 1.14 -14.49
N GLU A 62 1.08 1.88 -15.55
CA GLU A 62 0.20 2.11 -16.70
C GLU A 62 -0.22 0.80 -17.36
N ALA A 63 0.73 -0.09 -17.62
CA ALA A 63 0.46 -1.40 -18.20
C ALA A 63 -0.48 -2.25 -17.30
N TYR A 64 -0.26 -2.23 -15.98
CA TYR A 64 -1.10 -2.94 -15.02
C TYR A 64 -2.53 -2.39 -15.01
N VAL A 65 -2.69 -1.08 -14.87
CA VAL A 65 -4.01 -0.43 -14.80
C VAL A 65 -4.79 -0.62 -16.10
N SER A 66 -4.14 -0.44 -17.26
CA SER A 66 -4.79 -0.62 -18.57
C SER A 66 -5.26 -2.06 -18.81
N ARG A 67 -4.54 -3.05 -18.27
CA ARG A 67 -4.92 -4.46 -18.40
C ARG A 67 -6.03 -4.86 -17.45
N GLU A 68 -5.91 -4.50 -16.16
CA GLU A 68 -6.82 -4.97 -15.11
C GLU A 68 -8.07 -4.11 -14.94
N TYR A 69 -8.00 -2.83 -15.34
CA TYR A 69 -9.08 -1.84 -15.21
C TYR A 69 -9.31 -1.08 -16.53
N PRO A 70 -9.65 -1.79 -17.65
CA PRO A 70 -9.73 -1.19 -18.99
C PRO A 70 -10.81 -0.10 -19.10
N ASP A 71 -11.84 -0.16 -18.27
CA ASP A 71 -12.93 0.83 -18.26
C ASP A 71 -12.63 2.06 -17.38
N LEU A 72 -11.51 2.03 -16.63
CA LEU A 72 -11.11 3.15 -15.79
C LEU A 72 -10.55 4.29 -16.63
N LYS A 73 -11.16 5.47 -16.56
CA LYS A 73 -10.58 6.67 -17.16
C LYS A 73 -9.34 7.08 -16.36
N ALA A 74 -8.17 6.71 -16.83
CA ALA A 74 -6.89 6.91 -16.18
C ALA A 74 -6.07 7.99 -16.89
N ARG A 75 -5.40 8.84 -16.11
CA ARG A 75 -4.41 9.83 -16.58
C ARG A 75 -3.10 9.59 -15.83
N TYR A 76 -1.98 9.67 -16.54
CA TYR A 76 -0.65 9.49 -15.98
C TYR A 76 0.16 10.76 -16.14
N LEU A 77 0.77 11.24 -15.04
CA LEU A 77 1.65 12.40 -15.01
C LEU A 77 2.95 12.01 -14.32
N GLU A 78 4.08 12.30 -14.94
CA GLU A 78 5.38 11.92 -14.40
C GLU A 78 5.93 12.99 -13.45
N GLN A 79 6.24 12.61 -12.21
CA GLN A 79 7.02 13.42 -11.29
C GLN A 79 8.51 13.12 -11.45
N LYS A 80 9.23 13.97 -12.17
CA LYS A 80 10.67 13.83 -12.44
C LYS A 80 11.54 14.20 -11.24
N VAL A 81 11.10 15.17 -10.45
CA VAL A 81 11.79 15.64 -9.25
C VAL A 81 10.99 15.23 -8.03
N LEU A 82 11.58 14.39 -7.17
CA LEU A 82 10.92 13.88 -5.97
C LEU A 82 11.12 14.84 -4.79
N ASP A 83 10.51 16.03 -4.88
CA ASP A 83 10.60 17.12 -3.91
C ASP A 83 9.36 17.23 -3.01
N GLY A 84 8.58 16.17 -2.92
CA GLY A 84 7.50 16.03 -1.94
C GLY A 84 6.11 15.75 -2.52
N GLN A 85 5.18 15.58 -1.61
CA GLN A 85 3.79 15.22 -1.93
C GLN A 85 3.04 16.37 -2.60
N SER A 86 3.20 17.59 -2.10
CA SER A 86 2.52 18.77 -2.64
C SER A 86 2.93 19.05 -4.08
N SER A 87 4.21 18.93 -4.42
CA SER A 87 4.69 19.12 -5.79
C SER A 87 4.17 18.03 -6.73
N ALA A 88 4.06 16.78 -6.25
CA ALA A 88 3.41 15.71 -7.00
C ALA A 88 1.96 16.06 -7.36
N ILE A 89 1.18 16.53 -6.39
CA ILE A 89 -0.22 16.93 -6.59
C ILE A 89 -0.31 18.14 -7.52
N TYR A 90 0.61 19.09 -7.39
CA TYR A 90 0.64 20.31 -8.21
C TYR A 90 0.83 20.04 -9.72
N LEU A 91 1.46 18.91 -10.10
CA LEU A 91 1.53 18.50 -11.50
C LEU A 91 0.16 18.31 -12.14
N ALA A 92 -0.83 17.93 -11.34
CA ALA A 92 -2.19 17.70 -11.82
C ALA A 92 -3.09 18.95 -11.77
N ARG A 93 -2.59 20.14 -11.40
CA ARG A 93 -3.39 21.36 -11.17
C ARG A 93 -4.36 21.71 -12.29
N ASP A 94 -3.95 21.53 -13.56
CA ASP A 94 -4.75 21.87 -14.72
C ASP A 94 -5.91 20.87 -14.97
N TYR A 95 -5.91 19.76 -14.24
CA TYR A 95 -6.90 18.69 -14.33
C TYR A 95 -7.77 18.58 -13.07
N LEU A 96 -7.44 19.28 -11.98
CA LEU A 96 -8.12 19.18 -10.69
C LEU A 96 -9.13 20.31 -10.52
N GLU A 97 -10.39 19.95 -10.56
CA GLU A 97 -11.53 20.82 -10.29
C GLU A 97 -12.63 20.06 -9.53
N GLY A 98 -13.39 20.76 -8.69
CA GLY A 98 -14.46 20.19 -7.89
C GLY A 98 -14.00 19.18 -6.85
N PRO A 99 -14.84 18.17 -6.52
CA PRO A 99 -14.51 17.20 -5.48
C PRO A 99 -13.35 16.28 -5.85
N LEU A 100 -12.40 16.15 -4.92
CA LEU A 100 -11.17 15.36 -5.07
C LEU A 100 -11.02 14.39 -3.91
N LEU A 101 -10.80 13.11 -4.22
CA LEU A 101 -10.28 12.12 -3.27
C LEU A 101 -8.80 11.88 -3.56
N MET A 102 -7.95 12.00 -2.58
CA MET A 102 -6.54 11.68 -2.66
C MET A 102 -6.23 10.44 -1.84
N VAL A 103 -5.50 9.49 -2.44
CA VAL A 103 -5.19 8.20 -1.85
C VAL A 103 -3.73 7.86 -2.03
N PHE A 104 -3.04 7.58 -0.92
CA PHE A 104 -1.69 7.02 -0.96
C PHE A 104 -1.78 5.50 -0.97
N VAL A 105 -1.05 4.85 -1.90
CA VAL A 105 -1.12 3.38 -2.12
C VAL A 105 -0.07 2.58 -1.34
N ASP A 106 0.53 3.14 -0.34
CA ASP A 106 1.36 2.36 0.57
C ASP A 106 0.58 1.85 1.79
N THR A 107 -0.73 1.94 1.72
CA THR A 107 -1.66 1.58 2.81
C THR A 107 -2.97 1.07 2.24
N LEU A 108 -3.56 0.10 2.90
CA LEU A 108 -4.91 -0.38 2.66
C LEU A 108 -5.80 0.06 3.81
N VAL A 109 -6.95 0.61 3.48
CA VAL A 109 -7.91 1.15 4.44
C VAL A 109 -9.30 0.58 4.13
N GLU A 110 -9.97 0.06 5.15
CA GLU A 110 -11.38 -0.30 5.04
C GLU A 110 -12.23 0.88 5.50
N THR A 111 -12.97 1.47 4.58
CA THR A 111 -13.85 2.62 4.86
C THR A 111 -14.95 2.72 3.83
N ASP A 112 -16.11 3.22 4.25
CA ASP A 112 -17.22 3.52 3.33
C ASP A 112 -17.01 4.91 2.71
N LEU A 113 -16.81 4.93 1.41
CA LEU A 113 -16.66 6.15 0.61
C LEU A 113 -17.94 6.55 -0.15
N SER A 114 -19.03 5.78 -0.03
CA SER A 114 -20.25 5.96 -0.83
C SER A 114 -20.93 7.31 -0.63
N ARG A 115 -20.81 7.89 0.57
CA ARG A 115 -21.44 9.14 0.97
C ARG A 115 -20.55 10.39 0.89
N LEU A 116 -19.35 10.30 0.30
CA LEU A 116 -18.47 11.46 0.22
C LEU A 116 -19.06 12.69 -0.46
N ARG A 117 -20.00 12.49 -1.39
CA ARG A 117 -20.70 13.61 -2.06
C ARG A 117 -21.67 14.36 -1.16
N GLU A 118 -22.15 13.73 -0.10
CA GLU A 118 -23.06 14.28 0.88
C GLU A 118 -22.34 14.98 2.04
N GLU A 119 -20.98 14.96 2.03
CA GLU A 119 -20.17 15.54 3.09
C GLU A 119 -20.39 17.06 3.20
N GLU A 120 -20.68 17.53 4.39
CA GLU A 120 -20.92 18.96 4.65
C GLU A 120 -19.64 19.73 4.93
N ALA A 121 -18.62 19.07 5.50
CA ALA A 121 -17.33 19.69 5.73
C ALA A 121 -16.62 20.00 4.39
N ASP A 122 -15.71 20.99 4.41
CA ASP A 122 -14.91 21.34 3.24
C ASP A 122 -13.90 20.24 2.87
N ALA A 123 -13.48 19.46 3.86
CA ALA A 123 -12.53 18.36 3.70
C ALA A 123 -12.73 17.29 4.78
N VAL A 124 -12.27 16.06 4.46
CA VAL A 124 -12.17 14.94 5.40
C VAL A 124 -10.78 14.33 5.34
N VAL A 125 -10.26 13.95 6.48
CA VAL A 125 -9.02 13.17 6.59
C VAL A 125 -9.27 11.90 7.39
N TRP A 126 -8.84 10.74 6.85
CA TRP A 126 -8.96 9.47 7.55
C TRP A 126 -7.81 9.28 8.51
N VAL A 127 -8.14 8.80 9.70
CA VAL A 127 -7.20 8.74 10.83
C VAL A 127 -7.32 7.42 11.59
N LYS A 128 -6.21 7.02 12.23
CA LYS A 128 -6.15 5.89 13.15
C LYS A 128 -5.27 6.23 14.35
N GLU A 129 -5.66 5.78 15.54
CA GLU A 129 -4.80 5.82 16.71
C GLU A 129 -3.74 4.71 16.62
N VAL A 130 -2.48 5.07 16.91
CA VAL A 130 -1.35 4.14 16.92
C VAL A 130 -0.48 4.35 18.16
N GLU A 131 0.31 3.36 18.55
CA GLU A 131 1.21 3.47 19.71
C GLU A 131 2.39 4.42 19.43
N ASP A 132 2.98 4.37 18.24
CA ASP A 132 4.10 5.23 17.86
C ASP A 132 3.82 6.01 16.57
N PRO A 133 3.41 7.30 16.67
CA PRO A 133 3.06 8.14 15.53
C PRO A 133 4.26 8.78 14.83
N ARG A 134 5.48 8.72 15.38
CA ARG A 134 6.65 9.54 14.98
C ARG A 134 7.09 9.36 13.53
N ARG A 135 6.57 8.39 12.82
CA ARG A 135 6.89 8.09 11.42
C ARG A 135 5.85 8.61 10.43
N PHE A 136 4.75 9.13 10.91
CA PHE A 136 3.56 9.49 10.14
C PHE A 136 3.19 10.97 10.34
N GLY A 137 2.22 11.45 9.58
CA GLY A 137 1.55 12.69 9.88
C GLY A 137 0.47 12.48 10.95
N VAL A 138 0.28 13.43 11.86
CA VAL A 138 -0.76 13.36 12.89
C VAL A 138 -1.72 14.54 12.79
N ALA A 139 -2.98 14.32 13.19
CA ALA A 139 -4.03 15.33 13.19
C ALA A 139 -4.31 15.81 14.62
N GLY A 140 -4.12 17.10 14.87
CA GLY A 140 -4.63 17.77 16.07
C GLY A 140 -6.11 18.12 15.85
N VAL A 141 -6.98 17.71 16.79
CA VAL A 141 -8.43 17.91 16.71
C VAL A 141 -8.89 18.83 17.83
N GLY A 142 -9.70 19.83 17.47
CA GLY A 142 -10.29 20.75 18.43
C GLY A 142 -11.57 20.22 19.08
N PRO A 143 -12.13 20.96 20.06
CA PRO A 143 -13.33 20.54 20.80
C PRO A 143 -14.56 20.31 19.93
N GLU A 144 -14.62 20.95 18.77
CA GLU A 144 -15.74 20.82 17.81
C GLU A 144 -15.58 19.64 16.85
N GLY A 145 -14.53 18.81 17.01
CA GLY A 145 -14.26 17.65 16.16
C GLY A 145 -13.60 17.95 14.82
N TYR A 146 -13.18 19.22 14.59
CA TYR A 146 -12.45 19.61 13.39
C TYR A 146 -10.95 19.59 13.60
N VAL A 147 -10.20 19.32 12.54
CA VAL A 147 -8.75 19.41 12.52
C VAL A 147 -8.31 20.87 12.74
N THR A 148 -7.44 21.06 13.72
CA THR A 148 -6.83 22.37 14.00
C THR A 148 -5.45 22.49 13.38
N ARG A 149 -4.74 21.37 13.22
CA ARG A 149 -3.41 21.32 12.63
C ARG A 149 -3.03 19.90 12.23
N LEU A 150 -2.26 19.77 11.15
CA LEU A 150 -1.51 18.55 10.79
C LEU A 150 -0.03 18.75 11.12
N VAL A 151 0.61 17.71 11.68
CA VAL A 151 2.05 17.72 11.98
C VAL A 151 2.72 16.52 11.35
N GLU A 152 3.63 16.75 10.42
CA GLU A 152 4.39 15.68 9.76
C GLU A 152 5.52 15.20 10.68
N LYS A 153 5.59 13.89 10.92
CA LYS A 153 6.65 13.23 11.72
C LYS A 153 6.89 13.93 13.06
N PRO A 154 5.91 13.90 13.99
CA PRO A 154 6.02 14.54 15.29
C PRO A 154 7.23 14.01 16.08
N ARG A 155 7.74 14.82 17.00
CA ARG A 155 8.92 14.42 17.81
C ARG A 155 8.56 13.56 19.01
N ASP A 156 7.33 13.62 19.45
CA ASP A 156 6.80 12.92 20.62
C ASP A 156 5.54 12.11 20.28
N VAL A 157 5.01 11.42 21.27
CA VAL A 157 3.84 10.54 21.16
C VAL A 157 2.59 11.14 21.80
N SER A 158 2.59 12.44 22.13
CA SER A 158 1.48 13.12 22.82
C SER A 158 0.19 13.16 21.99
N ASN A 159 0.33 13.17 20.67
CA ASN A 159 -0.77 13.03 19.72
C ASN A 159 -0.52 11.79 18.85
N ASN A 160 -1.33 10.78 19.03
CA ASN A 160 -1.22 9.47 18.37
C ASN A 160 -2.25 9.25 17.24
N LEU A 161 -3.01 10.28 16.88
CA LEU A 161 -4.04 10.22 15.84
C LEU A 161 -3.38 10.41 14.47
N VAL A 162 -2.94 9.31 13.87
CA VAL A 162 -2.19 9.28 12.61
C VAL A 162 -3.11 9.41 11.40
N VAL A 163 -2.68 10.18 10.42
CA VAL A 163 -3.33 10.28 9.12
C VAL A 163 -2.95 9.07 8.25
N VAL A 164 -3.95 8.34 7.76
CA VAL A 164 -3.77 7.07 7.06
C VAL A 164 -3.60 7.19 5.54
N GLY A 165 -3.43 8.41 5.04
CA GLY A 165 -3.16 8.64 3.61
C GLY A 165 -4.40 8.76 2.72
N PHE A 166 -5.59 8.93 3.30
CA PHE A 166 -6.83 9.24 2.58
C PHE A 166 -7.28 10.65 2.94
N TYR A 167 -7.58 11.46 1.90
CA TYR A 167 -8.04 12.82 2.05
C TYR A 167 -9.13 13.12 1.02
N TYR A 168 -10.21 13.73 1.47
CA TYR A 168 -11.24 14.26 0.60
C TYR A 168 -11.26 15.79 0.70
N PHE A 169 -11.38 16.45 -0.44
CA PHE A 169 -11.58 17.89 -0.55
C PHE A 169 -12.80 18.15 -1.41
N LYS A 170 -13.73 18.94 -0.89
CA LYS A 170 -14.94 19.34 -1.62
C LYS A 170 -14.61 20.20 -2.83
N ASP A 171 -13.52 20.95 -2.75
CA ASP A 171 -13.01 21.82 -3.81
C ASP A 171 -11.49 21.70 -3.94
N ALA A 172 -11.04 21.01 -4.99
CA ALA A 172 -9.63 20.83 -5.28
C ALA A 172 -8.90 22.16 -5.59
N ALA A 173 -9.59 23.17 -6.11
CA ALA A 173 -8.94 24.45 -6.41
C ALA A 173 -8.39 25.12 -5.16
N ARG A 174 -9.05 24.96 -4.00
CA ARG A 174 -8.54 25.50 -2.72
C ARG A 174 -7.24 24.80 -2.31
N LEU A 175 -7.13 23.48 -2.52
CA LEU A 175 -5.91 22.73 -2.26
C LEU A 175 -4.77 23.18 -3.18
N ILE A 176 -5.04 23.31 -4.48
CA ILE A 176 -4.04 23.76 -5.47
C ILE A 176 -3.53 25.16 -5.13
N ALA A 177 -4.41 26.10 -4.79
CA ALA A 177 -4.01 27.45 -4.37
C ALA A 177 -3.14 27.45 -3.09
N ALA A 178 -3.42 26.54 -2.15
CA ALA A 178 -2.59 26.40 -0.93
C ALA A 178 -1.22 25.80 -1.25
N ILE A 179 -1.15 24.81 -2.13
CA ILE A 179 0.11 24.21 -2.60
C ILE A 179 0.96 25.27 -3.35
N GLU A 180 0.35 26.06 -4.22
CA GLU A 180 1.03 27.13 -4.94
C GLU A 180 1.62 28.16 -3.95
N GLU A 181 0.87 28.54 -2.94
CA GLU A 181 1.34 29.43 -1.88
C GLU A 181 2.48 28.79 -1.07
N GLN A 182 2.39 27.50 -0.72
CA GLN A 182 3.45 26.75 -0.04
C GLN A 182 4.75 26.78 -0.85
N ILE A 183 4.66 26.48 -2.17
CA ILE A 183 5.82 26.48 -3.09
C ILE A 183 6.42 27.88 -3.20
N ARG A 184 5.58 28.90 -3.42
CA ARG A 184 6.02 30.30 -3.53
C ARG A 184 6.71 30.82 -2.27
N ARG A 185 6.27 30.35 -1.08
CA ARG A 185 6.90 30.69 0.21
C ARG A 185 8.16 29.85 0.52
N GLY A 186 8.45 28.80 -0.28
CA GLY A 186 9.54 27.88 -0.02
C GLY A 186 9.38 27.07 1.27
N MET A 187 8.14 26.74 1.68
CA MET A 187 7.85 26.00 2.91
C MET A 187 8.17 24.52 2.73
N MET A 188 9.41 24.18 2.99
CA MET A 188 9.94 22.80 2.87
C MET A 188 10.46 22.29 4.21
N LEU A 189 10.31 20.98 4.43
CA LEU A 189 10.97 20.28 5.52
C LEU A 189 11.91 19.22 4.93
N LYS A 190 13.20 19.30 5.24
CA LYS A 190 14.24 18.38 4.72
C LYS A 190 14.28 18.28 3.19
N GLY A 191 13.96 19.38 2.49
CA GLY A 191 13.98 19.43 1.03
C GLY A 191 12.72 18.90 0.35
N GLU A 192 11.64 18.64 1.10
CA GLU A 192 10.37 18.14 0.57
C GLU A 192 9.21 19.09 0.94
N TYR A 193 8.27 19.27 0.00
CA TYR A 193 6.99 19.94 0.23
C TYR A 193 5.97 18.95 0.76
N PHE A 194 5.76 18.94 2.08
CA PHE A 194 4.76 18.05 2.70
C PHE A 194 3.36 18.61 2.53
N LEU A 195 2.41 17.70 2.24
CA LEU A 195 1.00 18.04 2.10
C LEU A 195 0.41 18.66 3.38
N ALA A 196 0.87 18.22 4.55
CA ALA A 196 0.44 18.74 5.84
C ALA A 196 0.60 20.27 5.94
N ASP A 197 1.66 20.84 5.36
CA ASP A 197 1.89 22.30 5.39
C ASP A 197 0.90 23.05 4.49
N ALA A 198 0.58 22.51 3.31
CA ALA A 198 -0.44 23.10 2.44
C ALA A 198 -1.83 23.05 3.10
N ILE A 199 -2.17 21.93 3.74
CA ILE A 199 -3.44 21.80 4.48
C ILE A 199 -3.48 22.79 5.65
N ASN A 200 -2.38 22.97 6.39
CA ASN A 200 -2.31 23.96 7.46
C ASN A 200 -2.59 25.39 6.95
N LEU A 201 -2.07 25.76 5.77
CA LEU A 201 -2.42 27.06 5.14
C LEU A 201 -3.92 27.16 4.82
N MET A 202 -4.58 26.06 4.47
CA MET A 202 -6.03 26.04 4.25
C MET A 202 -6.79 26.18 5.59
N LEU A 203 -6.34 25.49 6.64
CA LEU A 203 -6.94 25.59 7.99
C LEU A 203 -6.83 27.02 8.55
N GLU A 204 -5.69 27.67 8.39
CA GLU A 204 -5.49 29.09 8.76
C GLU A 204 -6.46 30.03 8.02
N LYS A 205 -6.90 29.66 6.82
CA LYS A 205 -7.91 30.39 6.01
C LYS A 205 -9.34 29.91 6.24
N GLY A 206 -9.59 29.16 7.33
CA GLY A 206 -10.91 28.76 7.75
C GLY A 206 -11.47 27.50 7.05
N LEU A 207 -10.59 26.61 6.50
CA LEU A 207 -11.05 25.30 6.03
C LEU A 207 -11.61 24.51 7.20
N ARG A 208 -12.79 23.95 7.05
CA ARG A 208 -13.41 23.02 8.00
C ARG A 208 -13.08 21.59 7.55
N MET A 209 -12.11 20.95 8.18
CA MET A 209 -11.69 19.57 7.91
C MET A 209 -12.11 18.68 9.06
N ARG A 210 -12.91 17.64 8.75
CA ARG A 210 -13.36 16.62 9.71
C ARG A 210 -12.40 15.44 9.71
N VAL A 211 -12.25 14.78 10.86
CA VAL A 211 -11.59 13.48 10.94
C VAL A 211 -12.59 12.35 10.73
N GLN A 212 -12.17 11.29 10.06
CA GLN A 212 -12.89 10.03 9.90
C GLN A 212 -12.02 8.91 10.44
N PRO A 213 -12.33 8.33 11.61
CA PRO A 213 -11.61 7.17 12.12
C PRO A 213 -11.80 5.95 11.23
N VAL A 214 -10.76 5.11 11.16
CA VAL A 214 -10.80 3.81 10.50
C VAL A 214 -10.42 2.70 11.48
N GLU A 215 -11.08 1.54 11.32
CA GLU A 215 -10.77 0.37 12.13
C GLU A 215 -9.60 -0.42 11.55
N VAL A 216 -9.54 -0.49 10.23
CA VAL A 216 -8.50 -1.24 9.49
C VAL A 216 -7.61 -0.29 8.72
N TRP A 217 -6.34 -0.40 8.97
CA TRP A 217 -5.27 0.30 8.27
C TRP A 217 -4.03 -0.60 8.22
N GLU A 218 -3.70 -1.08 7.02
CA GLU A 218 -2.60 -1.99 6.76
C GLU A 218 -1.48 -1.26 6.01
N ASP A 219 -0.30 -1.15 6.61
CA ASP A 219 0.88 -0.51 6.00
C ASP A 219 1.63 -1.50 5.10
N CYS A 220 1.93 -1.09 3.86
CA CYS A 220 2.75 -1.84 2.91
C CYS A 220 4.10 -1.15 2.64
N GLY A 221 4.65 -0.47 3.63
CA GLY A 221 5.88 0.33 3.50
C GLY A 221 7.19 -0.41 3.71
N LYS A 222 7.18 -1.60 4.33
CA LYS A 222 8.34 -2.43 4.67
C LYS A 222 8.04 -3.91 4.49
N PRO A 223 9.04 -4.79 4.37
CA PRO A 223 8.83 -6.23 4.24
C PRO A 223 7.94 -6.82 5.35
N GLU A 224 8.21 -6.46 6.60
CA GLU A 224 7.48 -6.98 7.76
C GLU A 224 6.00 -6.56 7.73
N THR A 225 5.72 -5.31 7.37
CA THR A 225 4.34 -4.82 7.28
C THR A 225 3.63 -5.36 6.04
N VAL A 226 4.33 -5.61 4.93
CA VAL A 226 3.77 -6.31 3.75
C VAL A 226 3.36 -7.75 4.11
N LEU A 227 4.17 -8.48 4.88
CA LEU A 227 3.83 -9.81 5.35
C LEU A 227 2.64 -9.79 6.31
N HIS A 228 2.56 -8.81 7.22
CA HIS A 228 1.41 -8.62 8.10
C HIS A 228 0.13 -8.33 7.30
N THR A 229 0.18 -7.43 6.32
CA THR A 229 -0.94 -7.15 5.41
C THR A 229 -1.36 -8.40 4.63
N ASN A 230 -0.40 -9.24 4.21
CA ASN A 230 -0.69 -10.52 3.55
C ASN A 230 -1.47 -11.46 4.48
N GLU A 231 -1.03 -11.62 5.73
CA GLU A 231 -1.74 -12.40 6.75
C GLU A 231 -3.14 -11.88 6.99
N TYR A 232 -3.28 -10.54 7.16
CA TYR A 232 -4.58 -9.90 7.35
C TYR A 232 -5.54 -10.21 6.20
N LEU A 233 -5.13 -9.96 4.95
CA LEU A 233 -5.98 -10.16 3.78
C LEU A 233 -6.35 -11.64 3.57
N LEU A 234 -5.42 -12.57 3.79
CA LEU A 234 -5.72 -14.00 3.69
C LEU A 234 -6.74 -14.43 4.74
N SER A 235 -6.67 -13.88 5.95
CA SER A 235 -7.64 -14.13 7.03
C SER A 235 -9.00 -13.49 6.78
N HIS A 236 -9.07 -12.44 5.91
CA HIS A 236 -10.26 -11.63 5.65
C HIS A 236 -10.72 -11.73 4.18
N GLY A 237 -10.91 -12.98 3.69
CA GLY A 237 -11.61 -13.25 2.44
C GLY A 237 -10.73 -13.38 1.19
N ARG A 238 -9.40 -13.34 1.32
CA ARG A 238 -8.47 -13.58 0.20
C ARG A 238 -7.92 -15.01 0.16
N ASP A 239 -8.29 -15.86 1.12
CA ASP A 239 -7.99 -17.28 1.11
C ASP A 239 -8.69 -17.97 -0.08
N ASN A 240 -7.90 -18.69 -0.89
CA ASN A 240 -8.44 -19.51 -1.98
C ASN A 240 -8.17 -21.00 -1.82
N SER A 241 -7.76 -21.44 -0.64
CA SER A 241 -7.40 -22.84 -0.33
C SER A 241 -8.47 -23.84 -0.78
N ALA A 242 -9.76 -23.51 -0.62
CA ALA A 242 -10.88 -24.36 -1.04
C ALA A 242 -10.95 -24.59 -2.57
N ARG A 243 -10.27 -23.77 -3.38
CA ARG A 243 -10.22 -23.88 -4.85
C ARG A 243 -8.96 -24.58 -5.35
N VAL A 244 -8.01 -24.83 -4.45
CA VAL A 244 -6.74 -25.49 -4.80
C VAL A 244 -7.02 -26.96 -5.12
N LYS A 245 -6.58 -27.40 -6.31
CA LYS A 245 -6.77 -28.81 -6.72
C LYS A 245 -5.87 -29.71 -5.88
N PRO A 246 -6.38 -30.87 -5.44
CA PRO A 246 -5.56 -31.87 -4.77
C PRO A 246 -4.35 -32.26 -5.63
N GLY A 247 -3.19 -32.40 -5.00
CA GLY A 247 -1.94 -32.77 -5.64
C GLY A 247 -1.03 -33.53 -4.69
N SER A 248 0.25 -33.63 -5.02
CA SER A 248 1.27 -34.26 -4.19
C SER A 248 1.78 -33.32 -3.08
N PHE A 249 0.96 -32.38 -2.60
CA PHE A 249 1.33 -31.40 -1.56
C PHE A 249 0.17 -31.17 -0.59
N VAL A 250 0.47 -30.60 0.55
CA VAL A 250 -0.48 -30.28 1.63
C VAL A 250 -0.69 -28.77 1.69
N VAL A 251 -1.93 -28.34 1.84
CA VAL A 251 -2.29 -26.94 2.07
C VAL A 251 -2.78 -26.76 3.50
N ILE A 252 -2.23 -25.79 4.20
CA ILE A 252 -2.67 -25.35 5.53
C ILE A 252 -3.27 -23.95 5.39
N PRO A 253 -4.60 -23.79 5.46
CA PRO A 253 -5.24 -22.48 5.30
C PRO A 253 -4.89 -21.51 6.45
N PRO A 254 -5.04 -20.17 6.20
CA PRO A 254 -5.43 -19.55 4.92
C PRO A 254 -4.22 -19.37 3.99
N VAL A 255 -4.42 -19.49 2.69
CA VAL A 255 -3.41 -19.30 1.65
C VAL A 255 -3.99 -18.67 0.40
N TYR A 256 -3.14 -18.06 -0.41
CA TYR A 256 -3.42 -17.82 -1.82
C TYR A 256 -2.44 -18.59 -2.69
N ILE A 257 -2.95 -19.42 -3.60
CA ILE A 257 -2.14 -20.17 -4.57
C ILE A 257 -2.69 -19.88 -5.96
N ASP A 258 -1.88 -19.30 -6.83
CA ASP A 258 -2.25 -19.05 -8.22
C ASP A 258 -2.46 -20.39 -8.95
N PRO A 259 -3.52 -20.54 -9.78
CA PRO A 259 -3.82 -21.78 -10.50
C PRO A 259 -2.72 -22.25 -11.45
N THR A 260 -1.79 -21.38 -11.84
CA THR A 260 -0.66 -21.69 -12.73
C THR A 260 0.59 -22.14 -11.98
N ALA A 261 0.59 -22.08 -10.64
CA ALA A 261 1.71 -22.56 -9.83
C ALA A 261 1.82 -24.10 -9.89
N GLU A 262 3.02 -24.60 -10.08
CA GLU A 262 3.36 -26.02 -10.09
C GLU A 262 3.97 -26.38 -8.73
N ILE A 263 3.27 -27.20 -7.93
CA ILE A 263 3.68 -27.54 -6.56
C ILE A 263 3.70 -29.05 -6.39
N ALA A 264 4.81 -29.59 -5.88
CA ALA A 264 4.96 -31.01 -5.59
C ALA A 264 5.70 -31.24 -4.26
N TYR A 265 5.32 -32.31 -3.55
CA TYR A 265 5.99 -32.82 -2.34
C TYR A 265 6.25 -31.76 -1.26
N SER A 266 5.31 -30.81 -1.09
CA SER A 266 5.48 -29.61 -0.29
C SER A 266 4.35 -29.41 0.72
N VAL A 267 4.57 -28.52 1.68
CA VAL A 267 3.54 -28.03 2.62
C VAL A 267 3.46 -26.51 2.46
N ILE A 268 2.27 -26.01 2.08
CA ILE A 268 2.03 -24.59 1.82
C ILE A 268 1.05 -24.03 2.84
N GLY A 269 1.46 -23.02 3.57
CA GLY A 269 0.64 -22.33 4.58
C GLY A 269 1.04 -22.64 6.04
N PRO A 270 0.39 -21.97 7.00
CA PRO A 270 -0.59 -20.92 6.76
C PRO A 270 0.05 -19.61 6.27
N TYR A 271 -0.80 -18.67 5.82
CA TYR A 271 -0.43 -17.31 5.42
C TYR A 271 0.61 -17.20 4.30
N ALA A 272 0.62 -18.20 3.41
CA ALA A 272 1.46 -18.19 2.23
C ALA A 272 0.70 -17.68 1.00
N THR A 273 1.34 -16.77 0.24
CA THR A 273 0.91 -16.32 -1.08
C THR A 273 1.88 -16.87 -2.12
N ILE A 274 1.38 -17.68 -3.05
CA ILE A 274 2.13 -18.24 -4.18
C ILE A 274 1.59 -17.61 -5.45
N SER A 275 2.40 -16.80 -6.12
CA SER A 275 2.03 -16.11 -7.36
C SER A 275 2.10 -17.03 -8.59
N ALA A 276 1.73 -16.49 -9.75
CA ALA A 276 1.68 -17.21 -11.00
C ALA A 276 3.01 -17.85 -11.42
N SER A 277 2.93 -18.99 -12.09
CA SER A 277 4.08 -19.69 -12.70
C SER A 277 5.22 -20.06 -11.74
N CYS A 278 4.99 -20.03 -10.43
CA CYS A 278 5.96 -20.52 -9.45
C CYS A 278 6.13 -22.01 -9.57
N LYS A 279 7.38 -22.51 -9.36
CA LYS A 279 7.69 -23.93 -9.28
C LYS A 279 8.25 -24.24 -7.91
N ILE A 280 7.55 -25.12 -7.18
CA ILE A 280 7.84 -25.43 -5.77
C ILE A 280 7.93 -26.93 -5.58
N GLU A 281 9.07 -27.43 -5.10
CA GLU A 281 9.29 -28.85 -4.87
C GLU A 281 10.03 -29.09 -3.56
N ASN A 282 9.59 -30.08 -2.78
CA ASN A 282 10.19 -30.49 -1.49
C ASN A 282 10.37 -29.30 -0.53
N ALA A 283 9.33 -28.46 -0.37
CA ALA A 283 9.43 -27.23 0.41
C ALA A 283 8.35 -27.13 1.49
N ILE A 284 8.67 -26.42 2.56
CA ILE A 284 7.69 -25.99 3.58
C ILE A 284 7.69 -24.46 3.55
N ILE A 285 6.54 -23.86 3.23
CA ILE A 285 6.40 -22.41 3.08
C ILE A 285 5.23 -21.92 3.92
N ARG A 286 5.50 -21.01 4.84
CA ARG A 286 4.48 -20.34 5.68
C ARG A 286 4.82 -18.86 5.88
N ASN A 287 3.81 -18.04 6.24
CA ASN A 287 3.97 -16.60 6.50
C ASN A 287 4.80 -15.87 5.43
N SER A 288 4.65 -16.25 4.15
CA SER A 288 5.59 -15.85 3.10
C SER A 288 4.89 -15.47 1.80
N ILE A 289 5.53 -14.61 1.02
CA ILE A 289 5.08 -14.21 -0.31
C ILE A 289 6.12 -14.68 -1.32
N ILE A 290 5.69 -15.53 -2.25
CA ILE A 290 6.50 -16.05 -3.37
C ILE A 290 5.99 -15.39 -4.65
N ASP A 291 6.80 -14.52 -5.24
CA ASP A 291 6.43 -13.73 -6.41
C ASP A 291 6.56 -14.55 -7.71
N GLU A 292 5.98 -14.03 -8.77
CA GLU A 292 5.80 -14.68 -10.07
C GLU A 292 7.07 -15.37 -10.60
N GLY A 293 6.91 -16.60 -11.08
CA GLY A 293 7.99 -17.36 -11.73
C GLY A 293 9.12 -17.82 -10.82
N ALA A 294 9.00 -17.65 -9.50
CA ALA A 294 10.04 -18.10 -8.58
C ALA A 294 10.19 -19.62 -8.53
N LEU A 295 11.40 -20.10 -8.35
CA LEU A 295 11.75 -21.51 -8.22
C LEU A 295 12.23 -21.81 -6.80
N ILE A 296 11.50 -22.67 -6.08
CA ILE A 296 11.82 -23.04 -4.69
C ILE A 296 12.02 -24.57 -4.64
N MET A 297 13.18 -25.01 -4.22
CA MET A 297 13.52 -26.43 -4.13
C MET A 297 14.23 -26.76 -2.81
N ASP A 298 13.82 -27.84 -2.16
CA ASP A 298 14.48 -28.38 -0.96
C ASP A 298 14.64 -27.32 0.16
N ALA A 299 13.61 -26.48 0.39
CA ALA A 299 13.72 -25.29 1.25
C ALA A 299 12.61 -25.20 2.31
N MET A 300 12.95 -24.61 3.44
CA MET A 300 11.98 -24.23 4.48
C MET A 300 11.98 -22.71 4.59
N LEU A 301 10.82 -22.08 4.32
CA LEU A 301 10.65 -20.63 4.32
C LEU A 301 9.59 -20.22 5.34
N ASP A 302 9.95 -19.27 6.17
CA ASP A 302 9.08 -18.60 7.13
C ASP A 302 9.38 -17.10 7.07
N GLN A 303 8.37 -16.24 7.21
CA GLN A 303 8.49 -14.79 7.19
C GLN A 303 9.36 -14.25 6.04
N SER A 304 9.15 -14.82 4.83
CA SER A 304 10.01 -14.58 3.68
C SER A 304 9.26 -13.90 2.53
N MET A 305 9.95 -12.97 1.87
CA MET A 305 9.51 -12.43 0.59
C MET A 305 10.52 -12.85 -0.48
N ILE A 306 10.05 -13.61 -1.48
CA ILE A 306 10.87 -14.10 -2.59
C ILE A 306 10.43 -13.35 -3.85
N GLY A 307 11.36 -12.66 -4.49
CA GLY A 307 11.11 -11.82 -5.66
C GLY A 307 10.81 -12.61 -6.93
N ARG A 308 10.34 -11.90 -7.96
CA ARG A 308 10.02 -12.48 -9.26
C ARG A 308 11.22 -13.21 -9.88
N GLU A 309 10.97 -14.44 -10.40
CA GLU A 309 11.98 -15.29 -11.05
C GLU A 309 13.18 -15.63 -10.17
N ALA A 310 13.10 -15.36 -8.87
CA ALA A 310 14.16 -15.70 -7.93
C ALA A 310 14.25 -17.22 -7.72
N ARG A 311 15.45 -17.70 -7.39
CA ARG A 311 15.71 -19.11 -7.12
C ARG A 311 16.20 -19.30 -5.71
N VAL A 312 15.53 -20.17 -4.96
CA VAL A 312 15.93 -20.59 -3.62
C VAL A 312 16.07 -22.10 -3.62
N SER A 313 17.24 -22.61 -3.27
CA SER A 313 17.47 -24.05 -3.15
C SER A 313 18.23 -24.36 -1.88
N GLY A 314 17.74 -25.34 -1.12
CA GLY A 314 18.43 -25.91 0.03
C GLY A 314 19.28 -27.11 -0.33
N ARG A 315 19.80 -27.81 0.70
CA ARG A 315 20.50 -29.08 0.56
C ARG A 315 20.07 -30.00 1.70
N TYR A 316 19.78 -31.26 1.36
CA TYR A 316 19.62 -32.27 2.40
C TYR A 316 20.93 -32.48 3.16
N ARG A 317 20.83 -32.74 4.45
CA ARG A 317 21.96 -33.04 5.33
C ARG A 317 21.74 -34.44 5.93
N ALA A 318 22.80 -35.22 5.97
CA ALA A 318 22.80 -36.50 6.68
C ALA A 318 23.36 -36.30 8.08
N PHE A 319 22.69 -36.84 9.08
CA PHE A 319 23.12 -36.81 10.47
C PHE A 319 23.26 -38.25 10.99
N ASN A 320 24.26 -38.44 11.82
CA ASN A 320 24.35 -39.59 12.71
C ASN A 320 24.54 -39.02 14.11
N VAL A 321 23.44 -38.94 14.87
CA VAL A 321 23.37 -38.22 16.16
C VAL A 321 23.00 -39.23 17.21
N GLY A 322 23.78 -39.30 18.30
CA GLY A 322 23.56 -40.20 19.43
C GLY A 322 22.44 -39.72 20.35
N ASP A 323 22.08 -40.59 21.33
CA ASP A 323 21.05 -40.29 22.31
C ASP A 323 21.34 -39.00 23.09
N SER A 324 20.28 -38.23 23.36
CA SER A 324 20.31 -36.97 24.10
C SER A 324 21.20 -35.87 23.52
N SER A 325 21.54 -35.97 22.24
CA SER A 325 22.29 -34.93 21.53
C SER A 325 21.35 -33.88 20.93
N GLU A 326 21.81 -32.62 20.87
CA GLU A 326 21.11 -31.51 20.26
C GLU A 326 21.91 -31.03 19.04
N VAL A 327 21.23 -30.81 17.89
CA VAL A 327 21.82 -30.24 16.69
C VAL A 327 20.94 -29.06 16.26
N GLY A 328 21.50 -27.86 16.32
CA GLY A 328 20.83 -26.62 15.91
C GLY A 328 21.56 -25.95 14.74
N PHE A 329 20.82 -25.15 13.98
CA PHE A 329 21.35 -24.26 12.92
C PHE A 329 20.80 -22.85 13.17
N SER A 330 21.70 -21.89 13.33
CA SER A 330 21.40 -20.45 13.40
C SER A 330 21.53 -19.82 12.01
#